data_dadd48ca9332e2cf8b9f889cefb341d6
#
_entry.id   dadd48ca9332e2cf8b9f889cefb341d6
#
_cell.length_a   1.000
_cell.length_b   1.000
_cell.length_c   1.000
_cell.angle_alpha   90.00
_cell.angle_beta   90.00
_cell.angle_gamma   90.00
#
_symmetry.space_group_name_H-M   'P 1'
#
loop_
_entity.id
_entity.type
_entity.pdbx_description
1 polymer ?
#
loop_
_entity_poly.entity_id
_entity_poly.type
_entity_poly.pdbx_seq_one_letter_code
_entity_poly.pdbx_strand_id
1 'polypeptide(L)'
;MKKLLVAAATVIILAGCTQNADKKESKTCSIDMSGITMDIKMDATNEVVDNLGMNIKIPGSLLGGDASVLTEDNLKTMGDAALKQMNIEKGTGVETNFTIEGKDLNAEVTFDLKKADANTLKAIGITEEMKELKLTYAVKNFEAAGATCK
;
A
#
# COMPACT_ATOMS: atom_id res chain seq x y z
N MET A 1 -46.36 -14.47 50.11
CA MET A 1 -47.09 -14.11 48.89
C MET A 1 -46.07 -13.41 47.99
N LYS A 2 -45.41 -14.16 47.10
CA LYS A 2 -44.35 -13.66 46.23
C LYS A 2 -44.95 -13.55 44.82
N LYS A 3 -45.02 -12.32 44.32
CA LYS A 3 -45.47 -12.03 42.94
C LYS A 3 -44.29 -12.21 41.98
N LEU A 4 -44.34 -13.24 41.16
CA LEU A 4 -43.44 -13.43 40.02
C LEU A 4 -43.91 -12.53 38.89
N LEU A 5 -43.06 -11.55 38.54
CA LEU A 5 -43.18 -10.76 37.31
C LEU A 5 -42.41 -11.50 36.20
N VAL A 6 -43.14 -12.06 35.25
CA VAL A 6 -42.61 -12.61 34.02
C VAL A 6 -42.42 -11.45 33.03
N ALA A 7 -41.18 -11.05 32.82
CA ALA A 7 -40.83 -10.10 31.78
C ALA A 7 -40.71 -10.86 30.44
N ALA A 8 -41.67 -10.67 29.54
CA ALA A 8 -41.61 -11.15 28.16
C ALA A 8 -40.62 -10.29 27.41
N ALA A 9 -39.43 -10.84 27.14
CA ALA A 9 -38.47 -10.24 26.23
C ALA A 9 -38.92 -10.44 24.78
N THR A 10 -39.46 -9.39 24.19
CA THR A 10 -39.79 -9.34 22.75
C THR A 10 -38.47 -9.22 21.95
N VAL A 11 -38.03 -10.32 21.36
CA VAL A 11 -36.91 -10.31 20.43
C VAL A 11 -37.42 -9.72 19.11
N ILE A 12 -37.13 -8.45 18.86
CA ILE A 12 -37.33 -7.82 17.58
C ILE A 12 -36.20 -8.31 16.67
N ILE A 13 -36.49 -9.29 15.84
CA ILE A 13 -35.62 -9.67 14.74
C ILE A 13 -35.74 -8.57 13.69
N LEU A 14 -34.87 -7.60 13.75
CA LEU A 14 -34.61 -6.68 12.65
C LEU A 14 -33.97 -7.51 11.52
N ALA A 15 -34.80 -7.98 10.58
CA ALA A 15 -34.33 -8.38 9.27
C ALA A 15 -33.79 -7.14 8.56
N GLY A 16 -32.60 -6.69 8.98
CA GLY A 16 -31.85 -5.66 8.31
C GLY A 16 -31.41 -6.21 6.98
N CYS A 17 -31.79 -5.55 5.89
CA CYS A 17 -31.21 -5.70 4.59
C CYS A 17 -29.69 -5.80 4.74
N THR A 18 -29.10 -6.93 4.43
CA THR A 18 -27.67 -7.09 4.22
C THR A 18 -27.34 -6.33 2.94
N GLN A 19 -27.18 -5.01 3.03
CA GLN A 19 -26.34 -4.32 2.10
C GLN A 19 -24.99 -5.04 2.22
N ASN A 20 -24.51 -5.62 1.12
CA ASN A 20 -23.18 -6.21 1.03
C ASN A 20 -22.21 -5.10 1.44
N ALA A 21 -21.81 -5.09 2.71
CA ALA A 21 -20.81 -4.18 3.19
C ALA A 21 -19.53 -4.53 2.43
N ASP A 22 -18.91 -3.56 1.78
CA ASP A 22 -17.66 -3.76 1.07
C ASP A 22 -16.62 -4.37 2.00
N LYS A 23 -16.12 -5.54 1.62
CA LYS A 23 -15.10 -6.25 2.37
C LYS A 23 -13.76 -5.56 2.13
N LYS A 24 -13.24 -4.92 3.16
CA LYS A 24 -11.91 -4.28 3.12
C LYS A 24 -10.87 -5.24 3.68
N GLU A 25 -9.78 -5.38 2.96
CA GLU A 25 -8.62 -6.20 3.33
C GLU A 25 -7.34 -5.43 3.08
N SER A 26 -6.34 -5.67 3.92
CA SER A 26 -5.00 -5.10 3.77
C SER A 26 -3.97 -6.22 3.90
N LYS A 27 -2.97 -6.21 3.04
CA LYS A 27 -1.82 -7.12 3.07
C LYS A 27 -0.53 -6.33 2.98
N THR A 28 0.47 -6.80 3.71
CA THR A 28 1.84 -6.25 3.62
C THR A 28 2.79 -7.36 3.25
N CYS A 29 3.56 -7.15 2.20
CA CYS A 29 4.60 -8.05 1.73
C CYS A 29 5.96 -7.40 1.94
N SER A 30 6.85 -8.05 2.66
CA SER A 30 8.19 -7.56 2.96
C SER A 30 9.24 -8.37 2.22
N ILE A 31 10.21 -7.70 1.63
CA ILE A 31 11.37 -8.33 0.99
C ILE A 31 12.65 -7.60 1.43
N ASP A 32 13.71 -8.36 1.69
CA ASP A 32 15.04 -7.81 1.93
C ASP A 32 15.96 -8.14 0.74
N MET A 33 16.56 -7.13 0.18
CA MET A 33 17.48 -7.25 -0.94
C MET A 33 18.81 -6.60 -0.59
N SER A 34 19.77 -7.40 -0.12
CA SER A 34 21.13 -6.93 0.17
C SER A 34 21.18 -5.77 1.18
N GLY A 35 20.33 -5.81 2.20
CA GLY A 35 20.27 -4.81 3.25
C GLY A 35 19.32 -3.62 2.95
N ILE A 36 18.68 -3.60 1.78
CA ILE A 36 17.56 -2.72 1.49
C ILE A 36 16.28 -3.46 1.83
N THR A 37 15.50 -2.95 2.76
CA THR A 37 14.18 -3.52 3.10
C THR A 37 13.12 -2.79 2.31
N MET A 38 12.23 -3.56 1.67
CA MET A 38 11.07 -3.03 0.97
C MET A 38 9.81 -3.65 1.55
N ASP A 39 8.89 -2.81 2.01
CA ASP A 39 7.55 -3.19 2.44
C ASP A 39 6.54 -2.70 1.42
N ILE A 40 5.71 -3.61 0.93
CA ILE A 40 4.66 -3.33 -0.04
C ILE A 40 3.33 -3.56 0.64
N LYS A 41 2.59 -2.48 0.88
CA LYS A 41 1.25 -2.51 1.47
C LYS A 41 0.20 -2.42 0.37
N MET A 42 -0.77 -3.31 0.41
CA MET A 42 -1.89 -3.35 -0.52
C MET A 42 -3.19 -3.24 0.27
N ASP A 43 -3.97 -2.20 0.02
CA ASP A 43 -5.32 -2.03 0.56
C ASP A 43 -6.33 -2.35 -0.55
N ALA A 44 -7.26 -3.26 -0.26
CA ALA A 44 -8.21 -3.79 -1.24
C ALA A 44 -9.65 -3.69 -0.75
N THR A 45 -10.56 -3.50 -1.69
CA THR A 45 -12.01 -3.59 -1.47
C THR A 45 -12.56 -4.70 -2.37
N ASN A 46 -13.24 -5.69 -1.79
CA ASN A 46 -13.80 -6.84 -2.51
C ASN A 46 -12.76 -7.54 -3.41
N GLU A 47 -11.57 -7.82 -2.84
CA GLU A 47 -10.44 -8.44 -3.54
C GLU A 47 -9.74 -7.56 -4.59
N VAL A 48 -10.22 -6.36 -4.87
CA VAL A 48 -9.59 -5.43 -5.82
C VAL A 48 -8.69 -4.48 -5.04
N VAL A 49 -7.41 -4.40 -5.41
CA VAL A 49 -6.46 -3.48 -4.79
C VAL A 49 -6.81 -2.05 -5.21
N ASP A 50 -7.10 -1.21 -4.23
CA ASP A 50 -7.41 0.21 -4.43
C ASP A 50 -6.17 1.08 -4.29
N ASN A 51 -5.31 0.74 -3.32
CA ASN A 51 -4.07 1.47 -3.05
C ASN A 51 -2.90 0.50 -2.91
N LEU A 52 -1.76 0.92 -3.45
CA LEU A 52 -0.49 0.23 -3.34
C LEU A 52 0.53 1.21 -2.74
N GLY A 53 1.03 0.90 -1.54
CA GLY A 53 2.11 1.65 -0.90
C GLY A 53 3.40 0.85 -0.94
N MET A 54 4.51 1.49 -1.31
CA MET A 54 5.85 0.92 -1.22
C MET A 54 6.67 1.76 -0.26
N ASN A 55 7.22 1.14 0.78
CA ASN A 55 8.17 1.76 1.69
C ASN A 55 9.52 1.09 1.51
N ILE A 56 10.54 1.85 1.16
CA ILE A 56 11.89 1.36 0.88
C ILE A 56 12.83 2.01 1.88
N LYS A 57 13.42 1.19 2.73
CA LYS A 57 14.45 1.61 3.69
C LYS A 57 15.84 1.33 3.13
N ILE A 58 16.59 2.41 2.90
CA ILE A 58 17.94 2.38 2.34
C ILE A 58 18.93 2.78 3.44
N PRO A 59 19.78 1.88 3.91
CA PRO A 59 20.83 2.22 4.87
C PRO A 59 21.79 3.29 4.33
N GLY A 60 22.17 4.23 5.17
CA GLY A 60 23.10 5.29 4.80
C GLY A 60 24.44 4.77 4.25
N SER A 61 24.88 3.58 4.70
CA SER A 61 26.07 2.93 4.18
C SER A 61 26.00 2.61 2.68
N LEU A 62 24.80 2.38 2.13
CA LEU A 62 24.59 2.15 0.69
C LEU A 62 24.47 3.45 -0.12
N LEU A 63 24.22 4.56 0.58
CA LEU A 63 24.18 5.91 -0.02
C LEU A 63 25.58 6.57 -0.09
N GLY A 64 26.63 5.84 0.29
CA GLY A 64 27.99 6.37 0.35
C GLY A 64 28.28 7.21 1.57
N GLY A 65 27.40 7.20 2.58
CA GLY A 65 27.58 7.96 3.81
C GLY A 65 26.30 8.06 4.66
N ASP A 66 26.24 9.15 5.43
CA ASP A 66 25.13 9.44 6.33
C ASP A 66 24.05 10.22 5.58
N ALA A 67 22.82 9.66 5.49
CA ALA A 67 21.71 10.32 4.83
C ALA A 67 21.30 11.64 5.50
N SER A 68 21.69 11.87 6.75
CA SER A 68 21.38 13.13 7.48
C SER A 68 21.97 14.39 6.84
N VAL A 69 22.89 14.25 5.90
CA VAL A 69 23.46 15.38 5.13
C VAL A 69 22.57 15.81 3.95
N LEU A 70 21.55 15.03 3.61
CA LEU A 70 20.59 15.35 2.55
C LEU A 70 19.60 16.42 3.04
N THR A 71 19.38 17.42 2.21
CA THR A 71 18.36 18.45 2.47
C THR A 71 16.99 18.02 1.91
N GLU A 72 15.91 18.67 2.35
CA GLU A 72 14.58 18.45 1.79
C GLU A 72 14.54 18.66 0.26
N ASP A 73 15.29 19.64 -0.26
CA ASP A 73 15.38 19.88 -1.70
C ASP A 73 16.08 18.73 -2.42
N ASN A 74 17.12 18.14 -1.82
CA ASN A 74 17.76 16.94 -2.37
C ASN A 74 16.77 15.77 -2.41
N LEU A 75 16.04 15.53 -1.32
CA LEU A 75 15.05 14.44 -1.23
C LEU A 75 13.94 14.62 -2.26
N LYS A 76 13.41 15.83 -2.41
CA LYS A 76 12.41 16.14 -3.42
C LYS A 76 12.94 15.90 -4.84
N THR A 77 14.15 16.37 -5.12
CA THR A 77 14.79 16.16 -6.43
C THR A 77 14.98 14.67 -6.73
N MET A 78 15.37 13.88 -5.74
CA MET A 78 15.51 12.43 -5.87
C MET A 78 14.16 11.77 -6.19
N GLY A 79 13.08 12.18 -5.51
CA GLY A 79 11.73 11.69 -5.76
C GLY A 79 11.24 11.99 -7.17
N ASP A 80 11.40 13.23 -7.60
CA ASP A 80 11.01 13.67 -8.94
C ASP A 80 11.81 12.94 -10.02
N ALA A 81 13.11 12.70 -9.79
CA ALA A 81 13.95 11.92 -10.69
C ALA A 81 13.54 10.45 -10.77
N ALA A 82 13.20 9.83 -9.63
CA ALA A 82 12.74 8.45 -9.58
C ALA A 82 11.43 8.26 -10.36
N LEU A 83 10.43 9.13 -10.15
CA LEU A 83 9.18 9.10 -10.92
C LEU A 83 9.44 9.27 -12.42
N LYS A 84 10.31 10.21 -12.79
CA LYS A 84 10.66 10.44 -14.18
C LYS A 84 11.33 9.22 -14.83
N GLN A 85 12.21 8.53 -14.11
CA GLN A 85 12.83 7.28 -14.61
C GLN A 85 11.79 6.19 -14.85
N MET A 86 10.76 6.11 -14.01
CA MET A 86 9.64 5.18 -14.17
C MET A 86 8.62 5.65 -15.22
N ASN A 87 8.82 6.82 -15.83
CA ASN A 87 7.87 7.46 -16.76
C ASN A 87 6.49 7.72 -16.14
N ILE A 88 6.48 8.05 -14.84
CA ILE A 88 5.30 8.37 -14.05
C ILE A 88 5.20 9.89 -13.90
N GLU A 89 4.03 10.44 -14.24
CA GLU A 89 3.75 11.86 -14.05
C GLU A 89 3.27 12.13 -12.62
N LYS A 90 3.81 13.18 -11.99
CA LYS A 90 3.40 13.60 -10.65
C LYS A 90 1.95 14.09 -10.66
N GLY A 91 1.17 13.65 -9.69
CA GLY A 91 -0.22 14.07 -9.52
C GLY A 91 -1.27 13.17 -10.18
N THR A 92 -0.86 12.09 -10.87
CA THR A 92 -1.76 11.09 -11.46
C THR A 92 -2.01 9.91 -10.52
N GLY A 93 -2.44 10.19 -9.29
CA GLY A 93 -2.66 9.17 -8.26
C GLY A 93 -1.38 8.62 -7.66
N VAL A 94 -0.24 9.31 -7.82
CA VAL A 94 1.05 8.94 -7.24
C VAL A 94 1.52 10.01 -6.28
N GLU A 95 1.88 9.58 -5.08
CA GLU A 95 2.50 10.42 -4.06
C GLU A 95 3.84 9.82 -3.66
N THR A 96 4.83 10.68 -3.44
CA THR A 96 6.15 10.28 -2.95
C THR A 96 6.48 11.06 -1.71
N ASN A 97 7.03 10.38 -0.72
CA ASN A 97 7.53 10.97 0.50
C ASN A 97 8.93 10.40 0.81
N PHE A 98 9.89 11.27 1.08
CA PHE A 98 11.25 10.89 1.44
C PHE A 98 11.56 11.46 2.81
N THR A 99 11.97 10.60 3.72
CA THR A 99 12.32 10.99 5.09
C THR A 99 13.65 10.38 5.50
N ILE A 100 14.32 11.05 6.42
CA ILE A 100 15.57 10.55 6.99
C ILE A 100 15.27 10.08 8.41
N GLU A 101 15.58 8.81 8.68
CA GLU A 101 15.51 8.22 10.02
C GLU A 101 16.90 7.87 10.51
N GLY A 102 17.46 8.73 11.36
CA GLY A 102 18.83 8.61 11.82
C GLY A 102 19.82 8.80 10.67
N LYS A 103 20.42 7.70 10.18
CA LYS A 103 21.36 7.69 9.05
C LYS A 103 20.78 7.09 7.78
N ASP A 104 19.57 6.56 7.86
CA ASP A 104 18.92 5.82 6.79
C ASP A 104 17.94 6.73 6.06
N LEU A 105 17.75 6.45 4.78
CA LEU A 105 16.73 7.07 3.93
C LEU A 105 15.52 6.16 3.84
N ASN A 106 14.34 6.68 4.16
CA ASN A 106 13.07 6.06 3.87
C ASN A 106 12.45 6.74 2.64
N ALA A 107 12.14 5.95 1.63
CA ALA A 107 11.42 6.36 0.45
C ALA A 107 10.03 5.70 0.46
N GLU A 108 8.99 6.48 0.54
CA GLU A 108 7.61 6.01 0.44
C GLU A 108 7.00 6.47 -0.88
N VAL A 109 6.40 5.51 -1.61
CA VAL A 109 5.67 5.78 -2.85
C VAL A 109 4.29 5.15 -2.71
N THR A 110 3.25 5.94 -2.88
CA THR A 110 1.86 5.48 -2.79
C THR A 110 1.16 5.68 -4.13
N PHE A 111 0.45 4.65 -4.57
CA PHE A 111 -0.36 4.63 -5.79
C PHE A 111 -1.83 4.48 -5.42
N ASP A 112 -2.65 5.46 -5.76
CA ASP A 112 -4.11 5.34 -5.79
C ASP A 112 -4.50 4.77 -7.16
N LEU A 113 -4.75 3.47 -7.21
CA LEU A 113 -4.98 2.75 -8.48
C LEU A 113 -6.28 3.17 -9.19
N LYS A 114 -7.18 3.84 -8.47
CA LYS A 114 -8.43 4.40 -9.04
C LYS A 114 -8.19 5.72 -9.77
N LYS A 115 -7.11 6.43 -9.44
CA LYS A 115 -6.75 7.73 -10.02
C LYS A 115 -5.56 7.64 -10.97
N ALA A 116 -4.78 6.55 -10.86
CA ALA A 116 -3.60 6.34 -11.68
C ALA A 116 -3.97 6.24 -13.17
N ASP A 117 -3.21 6.92 -14.01
CA ASP A 117 -3.36 6.82 -15.46
C ASP A 117 -2.78 5.51 -16.02
N ALA A 118 -3.06 5.23 -17.29
CA ALA A 118 -2.63 3.99 -17.93
C ALA A 118 -1.09 3.85 -17.97
N ASN A 119 -0.34 4.95 -18.08
CA ASN A 119 1.11 4.92 -18.10
C ASN A 119 1.66 4.56 -16.72
N THR A 120 1.11 5.16 -15.67
CA THR A 120 1.43 4.86 -14.27
C THR A 120 1.14 3.39 -13.94
N LEU A 121 -0.06 2.90 -14.30
CA LEU A 121 -0.43 1.50 -14.09
C LEU A 121 0.53 0.54 -14.80
N LYS A 122 0.88 0.85 -16.05
CA LYS A 122 1.84 0.05 -16.83
C LYS A 122 3.23 0.06 -16.20
N ALA A 123 3.69 1.21 -15.68
CA ALA A 123 4.99 1.33 -15.05
C ALA A 123 5.14 0.43 -13.81
N ILE A 124 4.04 0.16 -13.09
CA ILE A 124 3.99 -0.77 -11.93
C ILE A 124 3.55 -2.19 -12.31
N GLY A 125 3.52 -2.50 -13.62
CA GLY A 125 3.22 -3.85 -14.13
C GLY A 125 1.74 -4.20 -14.24
N ILE A 126 0.84 -3.23 -14.09
CA ILE A 126 -0.60 -3.43 -14.31
C ILE A 126 -0.89 -3.13 -15.78
N THR A 127 -1.22 -4.15 -16.54
CA THR A 127 -1.51 -4.03 -18.00
C THR A 127 -3.00 -3.80 -18.24
N GLU A 128 -3.34 -3.29 -19.43
CA GLU A 128 -4.74 -3.08 -19.85
C GLU A 128 -5.57 -4.39 -19.85
N GLU A 129 -4.91 -5.54 -20.00
CA GLU A 129 -5.54 -6.85 -19.91
C GLU A 129 -5.91 -7.21 -18.46
N MET A 130 -5.17 -6.67 -17.48
CA MET A 130 -5.50 -6.72 -16.06
C MET A 130 -6.42 -5.55 -15.72
N LYS A 131 -7.69 -5.63 -16.04
CA LYS A 131 -8.67 -4.56 -15.72
C LYS A 131 -8.65 -4.14 -14.26
N GLU A 132 -8.22 -5.04 -13.36
CA GLU A 132 -8.16 -4.85 -11.92
C GLU A 132 -7.03 -5.70 -11.34
N LEU A 133 -6.27 -5.14 -10.41
CA LEU A 133 -5.29 -5.90 -9.64
C LEU A 133 -6.00 -6.66 -8.51
N LYS A 134 -6.10 -7.98 -8.60
CA LYS A 134 -6.65 -8.80 -7.52
C LYS A 134 -5.61 -9.00 -6.41
N LEU A 135 -6.03 -8.82 -5.15
CA LEU A 135 -5.17 -8.92 -3.97
C LEU A 135 -4.48 -10.29 -3.89
N THR A 136 -5.23 -11.36 -4.07
CA THR A 136 -4.70 -12.74 -4.07
C THR A 136 -3.65 -12.97 -5.15
N TYR A 137 -3.84 -12.39 -6.34
CA TYR A 137 -2.86 -12.47 -7.44
C TYR A 137 -1.58 -11.67 -7.10
N ALA A 138 -1.73 -10.45 -6.57
CA ALA A 138 -0.60 -9.61 -6.19
C ALA A 138 0.24 -10.27 -5.10
N VAL A 139 -0.38 -10.77 -4.02
CA VAL A 139 0.29 -11.49 -2.93
C VAL A 139 1.09 -12.68 -3.48
N LYS A 140 0.46 -13.51 -4.31
CA LYS A 140 1.12 -14.68 -4.90
C LYS A 140 2.36 -14.30 -5.74
N ASN A 141 2.29 -13.21 -6.49
CA ASN A 141 3.41 -12.74 -7.29
C ASN A 141 4.56 -12.21 -6.42
N PHE A 142 4.25 -11.47 -5.35
CA PHE A 142 5.29 -11.00 -4.42
C PHE A 142 5.93 -12.17 -3.65
N GLU A 143 5.16 -13.16 -3.22
CA GLU A 143 5.69 -14.37 -2.59
C GLU A 143 6.57 -15.17 -3.57
N ALA A 144 6.19 -15.28 -4.83
CA ALA A 144 7.00 -15.92 -5.86
C ALA A 144 8.31 -15.15 -6.13
N ALA A 145 8.33 -13.83 -5.91
CA ALA A 145 9.52 -13.00 -5.96
C ALA A 145 10.39 -13.06 -4.68
N GLY A 146 9.98 -13.83 -3.67
CA GLY A 146 10.71 -14.03 -2.43
C GLY A 146 10.26 -13.12 -1.27
N ALA A 147 9.17 -12.39 -1.41
CA ALA A 147 8.60 -11.61 -0.31
C ALA A 147 7.87 -12.51 0.70
N THR A 148 7.77 -12.03 1.94
CA THR A 148 6.93 -12.62 2.98
C THR A 148 5.71 -11.75 3.18
N CYS A 149 4.50 -12.30 2.90
CA CYS A 149 3.24 -11.56 3.00
C CYS A 149 2.44 -11.93 4.26
N LYS A 150 1.79 -10.91 4.89
CA LYS A 150 0.97 -11.08 6.12
C LYS A 150 -0.37 -10.37 5.99
#